data_a257ca42a5d275f959f387fc5875c8ba
#
_entry.id   a257ca42a5d275f959f387fc5875c8ba
#
_cell.length_a   1.000
_cell.length_b   1.000
_cell.length_c   1.000
_cell.angle_alpha   90.00
_cell.angle_beta   90.00
_cell.angle_gamma   90.00
#
_symmetry.space_group_name_H-M   'P 1'
#
loop_
_entity.id
_entity.type
_entity.pdbx_description
1 polymer ?
#
loop_
_entity_poly.entity_id
_entity_poly.type
_entity_poly.pdbx_seq_one_letter_code
_entity_poly.pdbx_strand_id
1 'polypeptide(L)'
;MGICNNRTVIVTGAAGGLGRSYALAFAAEGANVVVNDIGTSLGGDGRDTSAADRVVEEIRAAGGNAIANYEDVTDWEAGKRIVDAAVEAFGDLHVIVNNAGIVRDRMFVSATLDEWDATMHVHLRGHFCIARHAVDYWRAKAKDGRAPDARIINTTSGAGLQGSIA
;
A
#
# COMPACT_ATOMS: atom_id res chain seq x y z
N MET A 1 14.42 -21.04 1.34
CA MET A 1 14.71 -19.62 1.04
C MET A 1 13.57 -19.13 0.19
N GLY A 2 12.82 -18.12 0.66
CA GLY A 2 11.65 -17.59 -0.05
C GLY A 2 12.03 -16.79 -1.30
N ILE A 3 11.11 -16.65 -2.24
CA ILE A 3 11.35 -15.93 -3.51
C ILE A 3 11.51 -14.42 -3.33
N CYS A 4 11.11 -13.88 -2.17
CA CYS A 4 11.19 -12.45 -1.83
C CYS A 4 12.29 -12.12 -0.82
N ASN A 5 13.24 -13.04 -0.58
CA ASN A 5 14.35 -12.78 0.33
C ASN A 5 15.11 -11.52 -0.03
N ASN A 6 15.43 -10.72 0.99
CA ASN A 6 16.11 -9.42 0.86
C ASN A 6 15.33 -8.38 0.05
N ARG A 7 14.03 -8.56 -0.13
CA ARG A 7 13.14 -7.55 -0.73
C ARG A 7 12.48 -6.73 0.36
N THR A 8 12.33 -5.45 0.13
CA THR A 8 11.51 -4.56 0.96
C THR A 8 10.27 -4.19 0.17
N VAL A 9 9.12 -4.41 0.77
CA VAL A 9 7.80 -4.26 0.15
C VAL A 9 6.94 -3.31 0.98
N ILE A 10 6.37 -2.30 0.37
CA ILE A 10 5.30 -1.49 0.96
C ILE A 10 3.97 -2.05 0.48
N VAL A 11 3.05 -2.35 1.39
CA VAL A 11 1.66 -2.72 1.07
C VAL A 11 0.74 -1.69 1.69
N THR A 12 -0.07 -1.02 0.88
CA THR A 12 -1.03 -0.02 1.36
C THR A 12 -2.42 -0.63 1.56
N GLY A 13 -3.19 -0.12 2.54
CA GLY A 13 -4.43 -0.74 2.95
C GLY A 13 -4.21 -2.15 3.51
N ALA A 14 -3.12 -2.32 4.28
CA ALA A 14 -2.61 -3.64 4.64
C ALA A 14 -3.11 -4.16 6.00
N ALA A 15 -3.98 -3.43 6.70
CA ALA A 15 -4.54 -3.87 7.98
C ALA A 15 -5.66 -4.90 7.84
N GLY A 16 -6.20 -5.10 6.64
CA GLY A 16 -7.31 -6.03 6.41
C GLY A 16 -7.41 -6.57 4.98
N GLY A 17 -8.36 -7.45 4.75
CA GLY A 17 -8.73 -7.94 3.43
C GLY A 17 -7.55 -8.46 2.59
N LEU A 18 -7.53 -8.05 1.33
CA LEU A 18 -6.48 -8.42 0.38
C LEU A 18 -5.11 -7.87 0.78
N GLY A 19 -5.05 -6.63 1.27
CA GLY A 19 -3.79 -6.00 1.67
C GLY A 19 -3.09 -6.77 2.79
N ARG A 20 -3.84 -7.21 3.82
CA ARG A 20 -3.30 -8.09 4.87
C ARG A 20 -2.79 -9.41 4.28
N SER A 21 -3.56 -10.03 3.39
CA SER A 21 -3.15 -11.29 2.76
C SER A 21 -1.86 -11.13 1.96
N TYR A 22 -1.70 -10.01 1.25
CA TYR A 22 -0.46 -9.70 0.53
C TYR A 22 0.71 -9.49 1.49
N ALA A 23 0.52 -8.70 2.56
CA ALA A 23 1.57 -8.45 3.54
C ALA A 23 2.09 -9.76 4.18
N LEU A 24 1.18 -10.64 4.57
CA LEU A 24 1.52 -11.96 5.13
C LEU A 24 2.23 -12.85 4.10
N ALA A 25 1.76 -12.89 2.86
CA ALA A 25 2.36 -13.70 1.80
C ALA A 25 3.79 -13.22 1.45
N PHE A 26 4.00 -11.91 1.30
CA PHE A 26 5.34 -11.37 1.09
C PHE A 26 6.28 -11.67 2.24
N ALA A 27 5.81 -11.52 3.49
CA ALA A 27 6.61 -11.83 4.67
C ALA A 27 6.97 -13.33 4.75
N ALA A 28 6.03 -14.23 4.46
CA ALA A 28 6.26 -15.67 4.42
C ALA A 28 7.31 -16.07 3.37
N GLU A 29 7.40 -15.30 2.26
CA GLU A 29 8.41 -15.47 1.23
C GLU A 29 9.73 -14.73 1.53
N GLY A 30 9.90 -14.20 2.75
CA GLY A 30 11.15 -13.64 3.25
C GLY A 30 11.36 -12.14 2.97
N ALA A 31 10.30 -11.41 2.59
CA ALA A 31 10.38 -9.97 2.44
C ALA A 31 10.35 -9.23 3.78
N ASN A 32 10.97 -8.06 3.83
CA ASN A 32 10.71 -7.03 4.82
C ASN A 32 9.45 -6.25 4.39
N VAL A 33 8.47 -6.08 5.27
CA VAL A 33 7.17 -5.51 4.90
C VAL A 33 6.87 -4.23 5.68
N VAL A 34 6.52 -3.18 4.96
CA VAL A 34 5.86 -2.00 5.54
C VAL A 34 4.36 -2.20 5.41
N VAL A 35 3.68 -2.38 6.52
CA VAL A 35 2.22 -2.50 6.63
C VAL A 35 1.65 -1.09 6.78
N ASN A 36 1.25 -0.46 5.67
CA ASN A 36 0.67 0.87 5.70
C ASN A 36 -0.86 0.80 5.72
N ASP A 37 -1.46 1.42 6.73
CA ASP A 37 -2.92 1.55 6.85
C ASP A 37 -3.28 2.67 7.83
N ILE A 38 -4.24 3.50 7.49
CA ILE A 38 -4.76 4.54 8.39
C ILE A 38 -5.87 4.03 9.32
N GLY A 39 -6.29 2.77 9.15
CA GLY A 39 -7.28 2.12 10.00
C GLY A 39 -8.71 2.55 9.75
N THR A 40 -9.07 2.87 8.51
CA THR A 40 -10.46 3.16 8.14
C THR A 40 -11.24 1.88 7.84
N SER A 41 -12.57 1.97 7.94
CA SER A 41 -13.48 0.96 7.41
C SER A 41 -13.39 0.88 5.87
N LEU A 42 -14.01 -0.14 5.24
CA LEU A 42 -14.14 -0.21 3.78
C LEU A 42 -14.85 1.01 3.18
N GLY A 43 -15.70 1.68 3.95
CA GLY A 43 -16.32 2.95 3.57
C GLY A 43 -15.41 4.16 3.70
N GLY A 44 -14.20 4.03 4.25
CA GLY A 44 -13.28 5.14 4.47
C GLY A 44 -13.56 5.92 5.78
N ASP A 45 -14.37 5.37 6.68
CA ASP A 45 -14.73 6.03 7.94
C ASP A 45 -13.94 5.47 9.12
N GLY A 46 -13.70 6.31 10.13
CA GLY A 46 -12.98 5.94 11.34
C GLY A 46 -11.47 6.02 11.21
N ARG A 47 -10.76 5.66 12.29
CA ARG A 47 -9.30 5.53 12.33
C ARG A 47 -8.91 4.59 13.48
N ASP A 48 -8.39 3.42 13.15
CA ASP A 48 -7.85 2.43 14.11
C ASP A 48 -6.42 2.05 13.72
N THR A 49 -5.45 2.80 14.20
CA THR A 49 -4.04 2.54 13.92
C THR A 49 -3.56 1.19 14.45
N SER A 50 -4.22 0.62 15.47
CA SER A 50 -3.89 -0.69 16.00
C SER A 50 -4.12 -1.84 14.99
N ALA A 51 -4.89 -1.59 13.94
CA ALA A 51 -5.14 -2.59 12.90
C ALA A 51 -3.87 -2.97 12.14
N ALA A 52 -3.03 -1.98 11.79
CA ALA A 52 -1.73 -2.23 11.17
C ALA A 52 -0.76 -2.94 12.13
N ASP A 53 -0.75 -2.55 13.41
CA ASP A 53 0.09 -3.19 14.43
C ASP A 53 -0.22 -4.67 14.58
N ARG A 54 -1.51 -5.04 14.60
CA ARG A 54 -1.91 -6.47 14.67
C ARG A 54 -1.32 -7.31 13.54
N VAL A 55 -1.29 -6.77 12.33
CA VAL A 55 -0.69 -7.48 11.18
C VAL A 55 0.83 -7.58 11.31
N VAL A 56 1.47 -6.53 11.81
CA VAL A 56 2.91 -6.54 12.09
C VAL A 56 3.26 -7.58 13.14
N GLU A 57 2.48 -7.66 14.23
CA GLU A 57 2.67 -8.66 15.28
C GLU A 57 2.49 -10.08 14.73
N GLU A 58 1.51 -10.32 13.89
CA GLU A 58 1.28 -11.60 13.22
C GLU A 58 2.45 -12.01 12.33
N ILE A 59 2.98 -11.07 11.52
CA ILE A 59 4.16 -11.32 10.68
C ILE A 59 5.37 -11.67 11.55
N ARG A 60 5.60 -10.91 12.62
CA ARG A 60 6.74 -11.14 13.54
C ARG A 60 6.61 -12.47 14.31
N ALA A 61 5.41 -12.80 14.75
CA ALA A 61 5.15 -14.09 15.41
C ALA A 61 5.41 -15.30 14.50
N ALA A 62 5.22 -15.12 13.17
CA ALA A 62 5.57 -16.10 12.15
C ALA A 62 7.06 -16.10 11.75
N GLY A 63 7.90 -15.26 12.41
CA GLY A 63 9.33 -15.14 12.11
C GLY A 63 9.68 -14.20 10.95
N GLY A 64 8.72 -13.47 10.42
CA GLY A 64 8.92 -12.46 9.39
C GLY A 64 9.35 -11.11 9.96
N ASN A 65 9.63 -10.15 9.08
CA ASN A 65 10.10 -8.82 9.44
C ASN A 65 9.14 -7.75 8.88
N ALA A 66 8.56 -6.94 9.77
CA ALA A 66 7.61 -5.89 9.37
C ALA A 66 7.63 -4.69 10.31
N ILE A 67 7.21 -3.54 9.77
CA ILE A 67 6.90 -2.32 10.51
C ILE A 67 5.50 -1.82 10.14
N ALA A 68 4.83 -1.15 11.07
CA ALA A 68 3.59 -0.44 10.80
C ALA A 68 3.88 0.99 10.32
N ASN A 69 3.00 1.50 9.47
CA ASN A 69 3.01 2.88 9.00
C ASN A 69 1.54 3.36 8.90
N TYR A 70 1.24 4.57 9.41
CA TYR A 70 -0.13 5.08 9.55
C TYR A 70 -0.38 6.32 8.70
N GLU A 71 0.49 6.58 7.74
CA GLU A 71 0.40 7.72 6.86
C GLU A 71 -0.70 7.57 5.83
N ASP A 72 -1.34 8.68 5.49
CA ASP A 72 -2.38 8.73 4.47
C ASP A 72 -1.77 8.71 3.07
N VAL A 73 -2.12 7.70 2.28
CA VAL A 73 -1.64 7.54 0.90
C VAL A 73 -2.01 8.71 -0.01
N THR A 74 -3.07 9.45 0.33
CA THR A 74 -3.57 10.56 -0.49
C THR A 74 -2.83 11.87 -0.27
N ASP A 75 -2.10 11.99 0.82
CA ASP A 75 -1.26 13.14 1.13
C ASP A 75 0.10 13.02 0.43
N TRP A 76 0.51 14.08 -0.27
CA TRP A 76 1.75 14.09 -1.03
C TRP A 76 3.00 13.88 -0.15
N GLU A 77 3.10 14.61 0.96
CA GLU A 77 4.24 14.52 1.85
C GLU A 77 4.23 13.19 2.65
N ALA A 78 3.05 12.69 2.97
CA ALA A 78 2.91 11.39 3.59
C ALA A 78 3.36 10.26 2.64
N GLY A 79 3.07 10.36 1.35
CA GLY A 79 3.60 9.44 0.34
C GLY A 79 5.12 9.33 0.37
N LYS A 80 5.80 10.46 0.58
CA LYS A 80 7.25 10.47 0.78
C LYS A 80 7.65 9.76 2.08
N ARG A 81 7.00 10.08 3.21
CA ARG A 81 7.30 9.47 4.51
C ARG A 81 7.08 7.96 4.51
N ILE A 82 6.11 7.45 3.76
CA ILE A 82 5.91 6.00 3.59
C ILE A 82 7.12 5.35 2.91
N VAL A 83 7.64 5.97 1.85
CA VAL A 83 8.84 5.49 1.14
C VAL A 83 10.09 5.60 2.03
N ASP A 84 10.26 6.73 2.70
CA ASP A 84 11.39 6.95 3.61
C ASP A 84 11.39 5.91 4.74
N ALA A 85 10.24 5.61 5.34
CA ALA A 85 10.13 4.60 6.40
C ALA A 85 10.61 3.21 5.96
N ALA A 86 10.34 2.81 4.72
CA ALA A 86 10.85 1.56 4.19
C ALA A 86 12.38 1.55 4.07
N VAL A 87 12.93 2.65 3.56
CA VAL A 87 14.38 2.80 3.37
C VAL A 87 15.11 2.93 4.71
N GLU A 88 14.56 3.68 5.65
CA GLU A 88 15.14 3.84 6.99
C GLU A 88 15.14 2.53 7.78
N ALA A 89 14.05 1.77 7.73
CA ALA A 89 13.93 0.55 8.50
C ALA A 89 14.71 -0.63 7.89
N PHE A 90 14.78 -0.72 6.57
CA PHE A 90 15.26 -1.92 5.87
C PHE A 90 16.39 -1.65 4.87
N GLY A 91 16.83 -0.41 4.73
CA GLY A 91 17.98 -0.02 3.89
C GLY A 91 17.67 0.12 2.40
N ASP A 92 16.52 -0.36 1.92
CA ASP A 92 16.15 -0.33 0.49
C ASP A 92 14.63 -0.42 0.30
N LEU A 93 14.17 -0.14 -0.92
CA LEU A 93 12.80 -0.36 -1.37
C LEU A 93 12.80 -1.06 -2.73
N HIS A 94 12.03 -2.14 -2.87
CA HIS A 94 11.95 -2.94 -4.08
C HIS A 94 10.55 -3.00 -4.70
N VAL A 95 9.51 -3.07 -3.86
CA VAL A 95 8.14 -3.26 -4.33
C VAL A 95 7.20 -2.30 -3.61
N ILE A 96 6.29 -1.69 -4.36
CA ILE A 96 5.10 -1.06 -3.80
C ILE A 96 3.86 -1.79 -4.29
N VAL A 97 2.95 -2.10 -3.38
CA VAL A 97 1.63 -2.66 -3.66
C VAL A 97 0.60 -1.59 -3.31
N ASN A 98 0.13 -0.90 -4.32
CA ASN A 98 -0.96 0.06 -4.22
C ASN A 98 -2.28 -0.70 -4.12
N ASN A 99 -2.73 -0.95 -2.88
CA ASN A 99 -3.94 -1.71 -2.60
C ASN A 99 -4.96 -0.91 -1.77
N ALA A 100 -4.54 0.17 -1.10
CA ALA A 100 -5.46 1.03 -0.38
C ALA A 100 -6.62 1.49 -1.30
N GLY A 101 -7.83 1.37 -0.80
CA GLY A 101 -9.04 1.69 -1.55
C GLY A 101 -10.25 1.75 -0.64
N ILE A 102 -11.27 2.46 -1.09
CA ILE A 102 -12.57 2.56 -0.45
C ILE A 102 -13.67 2.12 -1.42
N VAL A 103 -14.80 1.69 -0.88
CA VAL A 103 -15.96 1.29 -1.68
C VAL A 103 -17.10 2.25 -1.45
N ARG A 104 -17.67 2.78 -2.52
CA ARG A 104 -18.83 3.67 -2.55
C ARG A 104 -19.85 3.14 -3.58
N ASP A 105 -20.27 1.89 -3.39
CA ASP A 105 -21.22 1.23 -4.30
C ASP A 105 -22.58 1.95 -4.28
N ARG A 106 -22.98 2.43 -5.45
CA ARG A 106 -24.22 3.16 -5.64
C ARG A 106 -24.63 3.17 -7.12
N MET A 107 -25.93 3.17 -7.37
CA MET A 107 -26.43 3.40 -8.72
C MET A 107 -25.92 4.75 -9.22
N PHE A 108 -25.43 4.82 -10.45
CA PHE A 108 -24.82 6.03 -11.03
C PHE A 108 -25.73 7.26 -10.91
N VAL A 109 -27.05 7.09 -11.12
CA VAL A 109 -28.03 8.17 -11.00
C VAL A 109 -28.12 8.78 -9.60
N SER A 110 -27.69 8.06 -8.57
CA SER A 110 -27.73 8.49 -7.17
C SER A 110 -26.33 8.84 -6.62
N ALA A 111 -25.27 8.67 -7.42
CA ALA A 111 -23.91 8.98 -7.02
C ALA A 111 -23.75 10.50 -6.80
N THR A 112 -23.06 10.87 -5.72
CA THR A 112 -22.76 12.25 -5.39
C THR A 112 -21.35 12.62 -5.85
N LEU A 113 -21.11 13.93 -6.00
CA LEU A 113 -19.78 14.44 -6.32
C LEU A 113 -18.76 14.10 -5.21
N ASP A 114 -19.17 14.20 -3.96
CA ASP A 114 -18.29 13.87 -2.81
C ASP A 114 -17.86 12.40 -2.81
N GLU A 115 -18.76 11.48 -3.19
CA GLU A 115 -18.43 10.05 -3.31
C GLU A 115 -17.47 9.80 -4.47
N TRP A 116 -17.67 10.49 -5.59
CA TRP A 116 -16.75 10.48 -6.73
C TRP A 116 -15.37 10.99 -6.33
N ASP A 117 -15.32 12.20 -5.72
CA ASP A 117 -14.06 12.83 -5.33
C ASP A 117 -13.31 11.98 -4.31
N ALA A 118 -14.00 11.42 -3.31
CA ALA A 118 -13.38 10.52 -2.33
C ALA A 118 -12.78 9.28 -3.00
N THR A 119 -13.50 8.67 -3.94
CA THR A 119 -13.04 7.49 -4.68
C THR A 119 -11.79 7.82 -5.52
N MET A 120 -11.84 8.89 -6.30
CA MET A 120 -10.71 9.34 -7.12
C MET A 120 -9.51 9.74 -6.26
N HIS A 121 -9.77 10.34 -5.10
CA HIS A 121 -8.74 10.76 -4.18
C HIS A 121 -7.96 9.55 -3.63
N VAL A 122 -8.63 8.51 -3.19
CA VAL A 122 -7.95 7.31 -2.65
C VAL A 122 -7.34 6.46 -3.78
N HIS A 123 -8.13 6.09 -4.79
CA HIS A 123 -7.69 5.10 -5.79
C HIS A 123 -6.73 5.65 -6.84
N LEU A 124 -6.86 6.94 -7.23
CA LEU A 124 -5.98 7.51 -8.25
C LEU A 124 -4.87 8.35 -7.63
N ARG A 125 -5.21 9.35 -6.82
CA ARG A 125 -4.22 10.21 -6.18
C ARG A 125 -3.34 9.43 -5.20
N GLY A 126 -3.92 8.53 -4.38
CA GLY A 126 -3.16 7.73 -3.43
C GLY A 126 -2.11 6.84 -4.11
N HIS A 127 -2.48 6.15 -5.18
CA HIS A 127 -1.53 5.38 -5.98
C HIS A 127 -0.42 6.25 -6.59
N PHE A 128 -0.80 7.43 -7.11
CA PHE A 128 0.15 8.37 -7.70
C PHE A 128 1.17 8.88 -6.69
N CYS A 129 0.73 9.32 -5.50
CA CYS A 129 1.61 9.92 -4.50
C CYS A 129 2.75 8.95 -4.11
N ILE A 130 2.43 7.72 -3.76
CA ILE A 130 3.45 6.74 -3.36
C ILE A 130 4.32 6.33 -4.56
N ALA A 131 3.70 6.01 -5.70
CA ALA A 131 4.44 5.58 -6.89
C ALA A 131 5.45 6.63 -7.33
N ARG A 132 5.06 7.91 -7.29
CA ARG A 132 5.92 9.01 -7.69
C ARG A 132 7.17 9.14 -6.80
N HIS A 133 7.02 9.03 -5.49
CA HIS A 133 8.15 9.08 -4.56
C HIS A 133 9.03 7.83 -4.63
N ALA A 134 8.44 6.64 -4.77
CA ALA A 134 9.20 5.41 -4.98
C ALA A 134 10.04 5.46 -6.27
N VAL A 135 9.47 5.98 -7.36
CA VAL A 135 10.20 6.15 -8.63
C VAL A 135 11.35 7.15 -8.48
N ASP A 136 11.17 8.24 -7.73
CA ASP A 136 12.28 9.17 -7.46
C ASP A 136 13.42 8.50 -6.70
N TYR A 137 13.11 7.71 -5.67
CA TYR A 137 14.08 6.91 -4.95
C TYR A 137 14.84 5.94 -5.88
N TRP A 138 14.13 5.16 -6.67
CA TRP A 138 14.75 4.21 -7.61
C TRP A 138 15.58 4.89 -8.68
N ARG A 139 15.11 6.04 -9.19
CA ARG A 139 15.86 6.84 -10.17
C ARG A 139 17.15 7.41 -9.59
N ALA A 140 17.13 7.89 -8.36
CA ALA A 140 18.33 8.35 -7.66
C ALA A 140 19.32 7.18 -7.49
N LYS A 141 18.85 6.04 -7.01
CA LYS A 141 19.65 4.81 -6.88
C LYS A 141 20.31 4.38 -8.21
N ALA A 142 19.56 4.44 -9.32
CA ALA A 142 20.09 4.11 -10.65
C ALA A 142 21.18 5.09 -11.10
N LYS A 143 21.04 6.39 -10.81
CA LYS A 143 22.07 7.41 -11.11
C LYS A 143 23.35 7.18 -10.34
N ASP A 144 23.28 6.62 -9.13
CA ASP A 144 24.43 6.23 -8.30
C ASP A 144 25.06 4.90 -8.74
N GLY A 145 24.69 4.36 -9.90
CA GLY A 145 25.21 3.10 -10.45
C GLY A 145 24.66 1.82 -9.80
N ARG A 146 23.67 1.95 -8.93
CA ARG A 146 22.99 0.81 -8.29
C ARG A 146 21.72 0.47 -9.07
N ALA A 147 21.72 -0.60 -9.84
CA ALA A 147 20.54 -0.99 -10.62
C ALA A 147 19.34 -1.32 -9.69
N PRO A 148 18.23 -0.57 -9.76
CA PRO A 148 17.06 -0.91 -8.97
C PRO A 148 16.37 -2.15 -9.56
N ASP A 149 15.99 -3.09 -8.70
CA ASP A 149 15.10 -4.19 -9.06
C ASP A 149 13.72 -3.87 -8.49
N ALA A 150 12.99 -3.02 -9.20
CA ALA A 150 11.78 -2.33 -8.71
C ALA A 150 10.51 -2.84 -9.38
N ARG A 151 9.42 -2.90 -8.61
CA ARG A 151 8.08 -3.30 -9.09
C ARG A 151 7.01 -2.39 -8.49
N ILE A 152 6.04 -2.02 -9.31
CA ILE A 152 4.79 -1.38 -8.88
C ILE A 152 3.65 -2.35 -9.20
N ILE A 153 2.89 -2.71 -8.18
CA ILE A 153 1.71 -3.57 -8.29
C ILE A 153 0.51 -2.72 -7.93
N ASN A 154 -0.44 -2.60 -8.84
CA ASN A 154 -1.69 -1.87 -8.61
C ASN A 154 -2.85 -2.85 -8.50
N THR A 155 -3.56 -2.82 -7.37
CA THR A 155 -4.81 -3.57 -7.21
C THR A 155 -5.89 -2.93 -8.07
N THR A 156 -6.56 -3.74 -8.87
CA THR A 156 -7.70 -3.34 -9.69
C THR A 156 -8.87 -4.28 -9.46
N SER A 157 -10.02 -3.96 -10.02
CA SER A 157 -11.23 -4.76 -9.89
C SER A 157 -11.72 -5.27 -11.24
N GLY A 158 -12.32 -6.46 -11.24
CA GLY A 158 -13.07 -6.96 -12.39
C GLY A 158 -14.22 -6.01 -12.82
N ALA A 159 -14.77 -5.25 -11.88
CA ALA A 159 -15.76 -4.21 -12.17
C ALA A 159 -15.26 -3.15 -13.16
N GLY A 160 -13.98 -2.83 -13.14
CA GLY A 160 -13.36 -1.90 -14.10
C GLY A 160 -13.29 -2.44 -15.54
N LEU A 161 -13.37 -3.77 -15.72
CA LEU A 161 -13.34 -4.43 -17.03
C LEU A 161 -14.74 -4.85 -17.50
N GLN A 162 -15.58 -5.32 -16.59
CA GLN A 162 -16.90 -5.91 -16.91
C GLN A 162 -18.04 -4.95 -16.62
N GLY A 163 -17.79 -3.88 -15.87
CA GLY A 163 -18.82 -3.03 -15.30
C GLY A 163 -19.48 -3.64 -14.07
N SER A 164 -20.28 -2.84 -13.38
CA SER A 164 -21.11 -3.24 -12.24
C SER A 164 -22.48 -2.57 -12.36
N ILE A 165 -23.52 -3.18 -11.78
CA ILE A 165 -24.86 -2.60 -11.75
C ILE A 165 -24.91 -1.44 -10.75
N ALA A 166 -24.11 -1.50 -9.72
CA ALA A 166 -23.95 -0.46 -8.68
C ALA A 166 -22.54 -0.45 -8.14
#